data_b65eb25fbda93c8f6e95d183e6b57855
#
_entry.id   b65eb25fbda93c8f6e95d183e6b57855
#
_cell.length_a   1.000
_cell.length_b   1.000
_cell.length_c   1.000
_cell.angle_alpha   90.00
_cell.angle_beta   90.00
_cell.angle_gamma   90.00
#
_symmetry.space_group_name_H-M   'P 1'
#
loop_
_entity.id
_entity.type
_entity.pdbx_description
1 polymer ?
#
loop_
_entity_poly.entity_id
_entity_poly.type
_entity_poly.pdbx_seq_one_letter_code
_entity_poly.pdbx_strand_id
1 'polypeptide(L)'
;IGDVKIKNLFAGYGIFYSEMMFAIYQNGSLYLRAEDELAQYLESLGAAAYSRNPDCSDVLVLYHYYQLPLAVQKDKARLGHLISLSLKQIQTKKLTEALAKKSRIKELANLSIKHERLLAKINIYTVDEFRSLGATNSYVRLKKLGIPINIDMLWRFAAALKNKHVHLLTEKEKHTLFVRVNELLEANGLRKIKR
;
A
#
# COMPACT_ATOMS: atom_id res chain seq x y z
N ILE A 1 9.77 -3.42 26.89
CA ILE A 1 8.68 -3.14 25.92
C ILE A 1 7.77 -2.15 26.61
N GLY A 2 7.52 -0.97 26.01
CA GLY A 2 6.72 0.10 26.63
C GLY A 2 5.24 -0.28 26.87
N ASP A 3 4.32 0.65 26.67
CA ASP A 3 2.91 0.52 27.01
C ASP A 3 2.21 -0.59 26.21
N VAL A 4 1.98 -1.74 26.83
CA VAL A 4 1.32 -2.91 26.26
C VAL A 4 -0.15 -2.89 26.66
N LYS A 5 -1.06 -2.96 25.67
CA LYS A 5 -2.51 -3.02 25.89
C LYS A 5 -3.03 -4.45 25.63
N ILE A 6 -3.93 -4.89 26.48
CA ILE A 6 -4.63 -6.17 26.34
C ILE A 6 -6.09 -5.89 26.00
N LYS A 7 -6.60 -6.52 24.95
CA LYS A 7 -8.01 -6.40 24.52
C LYS A 7 -8.64 -7.79 24.45
N ASN A 8 -9.89 -7.90 24.88
CA ASN A 8 -10.67 -9.14 24.71
C ASN A 8 -10.92 -9.44 23.23
N LEU A 9 -10.73 -10.67 22.84
CA LEU A 9 -11.12 -11.25 21.55
C LEU A 9 -12.21 -12.29 21.78
N PHE A 10 -12.89 -12.74 20.71
CA PHE A 10 -13.93 -13.77 20.81
C PHE A 10 -13.45 -15.08 21.46
N ALA A 11 -12.16 -15.38 21.38
CA ALA A 11 -11.57 -16.60 21.94
C ALA A 11 -10.20 -16.31 22.56
N GLY A 12 -10.13 -15.44 23.58
CA GLY A 12 -8.88 -15.12 24.29
C GLY A 12 -8.57 -13.63 24.34
N TYR A 13 -7.30 -13.29 24.45
CA TYR A 13 -6.82 -11.93 24.62
C TYR A 13 -5.81 -11.57 23.55
N GLY A 14 -6.06 -10.48 22.83
CA GLY A 14 -5.08 -9.87 21.93
C GLY A 14 -4.11 -8.97 22.70
N ILE A 15 -2.83 -9.09 22.44
CA ILE A 15 -1.76 -8.29 23.05
C ILE A 15 -1.24 -7.31 22.01
N PHE A 16 -1.29 -6.02 22.36
CA PHE A 16 -1.02 -4.91 21.46
C PHE A 16 0.13 -4.04 21.96
N TYR A 17 0.92 -3.54 21.04
CA TYR A 17 1.88 -2.46 21.25
C TYR A 17 1.67 -1.40 20.18
N SER A 18 1.47 -0.13 20.57
CA SER A 18 1.18 0.98 19.62
C SER A 18 0.13 0.61 18.56
N GLU A 19 -1.02 0.07 18.99
CA GLU A 19 -2.14 -0.39 18.15
C GLU A 19 -1.77 -1.52 17.15
N MET A 20 -0.65 -2.20 17.36
CA MET A 20 -0.25 -3.39 16.60
C MET A 20 -0.46 -4.63 17.45
N MET A 21 -1.36 -5.52 17.03
CA MET A 21 -1.51 -6.82 17.67
C MET A 21 -0.35 -7.73 17.25
N PHE A 22 0.50 -8.05 18.22
CA PHE A 22 1.68 -8.89 17.99
C PHE A 22 1.56 -10.28 18.59
N ALA A 23 0.64 -10.48 19.55
CA ALA A 23 0.45 -11.77 20.18
C ALA A 23 -1.02 -12.00 20.58
N ILE A 24 -1.36 -13.26 20.78
CA ILE A 24 -2.63 -13.72 21.32
C ILE A 24 -2.33 -14.62 22.51
N TYR A 25 -3.09 -14.46 23.59
CA TYR A 25 -3.10 -15.37 24.70
C TYR A 25 -4.43 -16.08 24.78
N GLN A 26 -4.42 -17.41 24.69
CA GLN A 26 -5.61 -18.24 24.70
C GLN A 26 -5.33 -19.59 25.37
N ASN A 27 -6.21 -20.04 26.27
CA ASN A 27 -6.14 -21.35 26.92
C ASN A 27 -4.76 -21.68 27.53
N GLY A 28 -4.14 -20.69 28.20
CA GLY A 28 -2.83 -20.86 28.82
C GLY A 28 -1.65 -20.83 27.82
N SER A 29 -1.88 -20.61 26.56
CA SER A 29 -0.87 -20.60 25.51
C SER A 29 -0.68 -19.21 24.93
N LEU A 30 0.58 -18.85 24.66
CA LEU A 30 0.96 -17.62 23.98
C LEU A 30 1.24 -17.91 22.51
N TYR A 31 0.56 -17.19 21.63
CA TYR A 31 0.74 -17.22 20.19
C TYR A 31 1.39 -15.92 19.73
N LEU A 32 2.54 -15.99 19.10
CA LEU A 32 3.27 -14.83 18.58
C LEU A 32 3.02 -14.68 17.09
N ARG A 33 2.80 -13.46 16.64
CA ARG A 33 2.67 -13.16 15.20
C ARG A 33 4.02 -13.24 14.51
N ALA A 34 4.06 -14.00 13.41
CA ALA A 34 5.23 -14.14 12.58
C ALA A 34 4.83 -14.46 11.14
N GLU A 35 5.60 -13.97 10.19
CA GLU A 35 5.43 -14.23 8.75
C GLU A 35 6.81 -14.60 8.17
N ASP A 36 6.84 -15.27 7.03
CA ASP A 36 8.04 -15.57 6.25
C ASP A 36 9.20 -16.17 7.09
N GLU A 37 10.38 -15.58 7.05
CA GLU A 37 11.59 -16.08 7.73
C GLU A 37 11.42 -16.18 9.25
N LEU A 38 10.67 -15.24 9.87
CA LEU A 38 10.42 -15.29 11.30
C LEU A 38 9.51 -16.48 11.66
N ALA A 39 8.53 -16.79 10.83
CA ALA A 39 7.67 -17.96 11.00
C ALA A 39 8.50 -19.26 10.96
N GLN A 40 9.36 -19.42 9.94
CA GLN A 40 10.27 -20.55 9.84
C GLN A 40 11.22 -20.67 11.05
N TYR A 41 11.72 -19.53 11.53
CA TYR A 41 12.54 -19.51 12.73
C TYR A 41 11.75 -19.97 13.96
N LEU A 42 10.51 -19.52 14.16
CA LEU A 42 9.66 -20.00 15.25
C LEU A 42 9.36 -21.50 15.15
N GLU A 43 9.09 -22.01 13.96
CA GLU A 43 8.88 -23.44 13.70
C GLU A 43 10.13 -24.25 14.06
N SER A 44 11.33 -23.76 13.73
CA SER A 44 12.59 -24.42 14.11
C SER A 44 12.81 -24.48 15.64
N LEU A 45 12.17 -23.62 16.38
CA LEU A 45 12.14 -23.65 17.85
C LEU A 45 11.05 -24.56 18.43
N GLY A 46 10.29 -25.25 17.57
CA GLY A 46 9.17 -26.12 17.94
C GLY A 46 7.84 -25.40 18.12
N ALA A 47 7.71 -24.16 17.60
CA ALA A 47 6.42 -23.48 17.59
C ALA A 47 5.48 -24.11 16.55
N ALA A 48 4.19 -24.17 16.87
CA ALA A 48 3.16 -24.68 15.97
C ALA A 48 2.25 -23.54 15.49
N ALA A 49 1.94 -23.54 14.19
CA ALA A 49 0.98 -22.59 13.63
C ALA A 49 -0.38 -22.71 14.33
N TYR A 50 -1.05 -21.59 14.52
CA TYR A 50 -2.38 -21.57 15.13
C TYR A 50 -3.35 -22.36 14.24
N SER A 51 -3.77 -23.52 14.71
CA SER A 51 -4.79 -24.35 14.08
C SER A 51 -6.09 -24.21 14.87
N ARG A 52 -7.13 -23.69 14.22
CA ARG A 52 -8.46 -23.71 14.82
C ARG A 52 -9.11 -25.08 14.54
N ASN A 53 -9.89 -25.58 15.50
CA ASN A 53 -10.70 -26.79 15.31
C ASN A 53 -11.51 -26.69 14.01
N PRO A 54 -11.50 -27.74 13.16
CA PRO A 54 -12.20 -27.75 11.87
C PRO A 54 -13.73 -27.57 11.97
N ASP A 55 -14.30 -27.75 13.15
CA ASP A 55 -15.76 -27.72 13.35
C ASP A 55 -16.36 -26.32 13.59
N CYS A 56 -15.57 -25.26 13.58
CA CYS A 56 -16.08 -23.88 13.73
C CYS A 56 -16.00 -23.13 12.42
N SER A 57 -17.17 -22.86 11.83
CA SER A 57 -17.38 -22.16 10.56
C SER A 57 -17.08 -20.65 10.57
N ASP A 58 -16.66 -20.06 11.70
CA ASP A 58 -16.38 -18.62 11.78
C ASP A 58 -14.91 -18.32 11.53
N VAL A 59 -14.70 -17.70 10.41
CA VAL A 59 -13.45 -17.45 9.73
C VAL A 59 -12.74 -16.22 10.32
N LEU A 60 -11.99 -16.41 11.40
CA LEU A 60 -10.80 -15.58 11.64
C LEU A 60 -9.58 -16.50 11.57
N VAL A 61 -9.11 -16.71 10.36
CA VAL A 61 -7.93 -17.54 10.12
C VAL A 61 -6.71 -16.74 10.53
N LEU A 62 -6.18 -17.09 11.68
CA LEU A 62 -4.98 -16.45 12.26
C LEU A 62 -3.72 -17.14 11.73
N TYR A 63 -3.58 -17.25 10.41
CA TYR A 63 -2.49 -17.98 9.73
C TYR A 63 -1.08 -17.51 10.11
N HIS A 64 -0.95 -16.34 10.73
CA HIS A 64 0.33 -15.75 11.07
C HIS A 64 0.62 -15.78 12.58
N TYR A 65 -0.05 -16.65 13.35
CA TYR A 65 0.18 -16.77 14.79
C TYR A 65 0.69 -18.16 15.11
N TYR A 66 1.76 -18.22 15.90
CA TYR A 66 2.49 -19.44 16.22
C TYR A 66 2.50 -19.64 17.75
N GLN A 67 2.03 -20.78 18.20
CA GLN A 67 2.09 -21.19 19.59
C GLN A 67 3.55 -21.41 20.00
N LEU A 68 4.03 -20.63 20.97
CA LEU A 68 5.39 -20.79 21.46
C LEU A 68 5.46 -21.96 22.46
N PRO A 69 6.51 -22.80 22.38
CA PRO A 69 6.77 -23.83 23.39
C PRO A 69 6.95 -23.23 24.78
N LEU A 70 6.51 -23.96 25.83
CA LEU A 70 6.63 -23.50 27.22
C LEU A 70 8.06 -23.18 27.63
N ALA A 71 9.04 -23.90 27.12
CA ALA A 71 10.45 -23.64 27.35
C ALA A 71 10.86 -22.23 26.85
N VAL A 72 10.38 -21.84 25.66
CA VAL A 72 10.64 -20.51 25.10
C VAL A 72 9.91 -19.41 25.89
N GLN A 73 8.67 -19.68 26.32
CA GLN A 73 7.89 -18.72 27.09
C GLN A 73 8.51 -18.45 28.50
N LYS A 74 9.18 -19.43 29.11
CA LYS A 74 9.86 -19.30 30.41
C LYS A 74 11.20 -18.56 30.34
N ASP A 75 11.84 -18.56 29.16
CA ASP A 75 13.07 -17.79 28.91
C ASP A 75 12.73 -16.35 28.58
N LYS A 76 12.77 -15.49 29.57
CA LYS A 76 12.41 -14.06 29.40
C LYS A 76 13.26 -13.32 28.37
N ALA A 77 14.55 -13.64 28.26
CA ALA A 77 15.46 -12.99 27.34
C ALA A 77 15.10 -13.38 25.89
N ARG A 78 14.93 -14.68 25.68
CA ARG A 78 14.55 -15.23 24.38
C ARG A 78 13.15 -14.75 23.94
N LEU A 79 12.18 -14.81 24.83
CA LEU A 79 10.83 -14.32 24.57
C LEU A 79 10.84 -12.82 24.22
N GLY A 80 11.56 -11.99 24.97
CA GLY A 80 11.71 -10.57 24.69
C GLY A 80 12.32 -10.30 23.30
N HIS A 81 13.32 -11.09 22.92
CA HIS A 81 13.92 -11.00 21.60
C HIS A 81 12.93 -11.36 20.48
N LEU A 82 12.19 -12.46 20.62
CA LEU A 82 11.17 -12.89 19.64
C LEU A 82 10.04 -11.86 19.49
N ILE A 83 9.56 -11.29 20.58
CA ILE A 83 8.57 -10.21 20.57
C ILE A 83 9.12 -8.98 19.81
N SER A 84 10.36 -8.61 20.04
CA SER A 84 11.00 -7.50 19.35
C SER A 84 11.09 -7.73 17.82
N LEU A 85 11.44 -8.96 17.41
CA LEU A 85 11.45 -9.35 16.00
C LEU A 85 10.05 -9.28 15.37
N SER A 86 9.03 -9.79 16.06
CA SER A 86 7.64 -9.74 15.62
C SER A 86 7.16 -8.29 15.44
N LEU A 87 7.39 -7.44 16.43
CA LEU A 87 7.02 -6.02 16.35
C LEU A 87 7.73 -5.31 15.21
N LYS A 88 9.03 -5.55 15.03
CA LYS A 88 9.81 -4.99 13.92
C LYS A 88 9.25 -5.43 12.56
N GLN A 89 8.90 -6.71 12.41
CA GLN A 89 8.28 -7.23 11.18
C GLN A 89 6.95 -6.55 10.89
N ILE A 90 6.07 -6.41 11.87
CA ILE A 90 4.77 -5.74 11.73
C ILE A 90 4.95 -4.27 11.35
N GLN A 91 5.88 -3.56 12.00
CA GLN A 91 6.19 -2.16 11.70
C GLN A 91 6.70 -1.99 10.27
N THR A 92 7.66 -2.81 9.86
CA THR A 92 8.22 -2.78 8.51
C THR A 92 7.14 -3.05 7.46
N LYS A 93 6.30 -4.06 7.67
CA LYS A 93 5.19 -4.38 6.76
C LYS A 93 4.21 -3.21 6.64
N LYS A 94 3.77 -2.61 7.75
CA LYS A 94 2.90 -1.42 7.74
C LYS A 94 3.53 -0.25 6.98
N LEU A 95 4.82 0.00 7.20
CA LEU A 95 5.54 1.07 6.50
C LEU A 95 5.61 0.80 5.00
N THR A 96 5.97 -0.42 4.60
CA THR A 96 6.03 -0.83 3.19
C THR A 96 4.68 -0.71 2.50
N GLU A 97 3.60 -1.17 3.15
CA GLU A 97 2.24 -1.04 2.63
C GLU A 97 1.81 0.43 2.49
N ALA A 98 2.16 1.28 3.48
CA ALA A 98 1.87 2.71 3.44
C ALA A 98 2.63 3.41 2.30
N LEU A 99 3.91 3.06 2.07
CA LEU A 99 4.70 3.57 0.96
C LEU A 99 4.16 3.11 -0.39
N ALA A 100 3.86 1.81 -0.52
CA ALA A 100 3.24 1.26 -1.72
C ALA A 100 1.90 1.92 -2.03
N LYS A 101 1.08 2.19 -1.01
CA LYS A 101 -0.17 2.93 -1.16
C LYS A 101 0.06 4.35 -1.66
N LYS A 102 1.03 5.07 -1.10
CA LYS A 102 1.38 6.44 -1.53
C LYS A 102 1.96 6.50 -2.95
N SER A 103 2.58 5.43 -3.43
CA SER A 103 3.11 5.35 -4.79
C SER A 103 2.04 5.14 -5.87
N ARG A 104 0.79 4.87 -5.49
CA ARG A 104 -0.31 4.67 -6.43
C ARG A 104 -0.80 5.98 -7.03
N ILE A 105 -1.02 5.98 -8.33
CA ILE A 105 -1.47 7.15 -9.09
C ILE A 105 -2.83 7.69 -8.59
N LYS A 106 -3.72 6.79 -8.15
CA LYS A 106 -5.05 7.18 -7.62
C LYS A 106 -5.00 8.02 -6.34
N GLU A 107 -3.87 8.01 -5.64
CA GLU A 107 -3.68 8.80 -4.40
C GLU A 107 -3.22 10.24 -4.70
N LEU A 108 -2.85 10.56 -5.94
CA LEU A 108 -2.57 11.92 -6.36
C LEU A 108 -3.86 12.76 -6.41
N ALA A 109 -3.76 14.03 -6.01
CA ALA A 109 -4.87 14.98 -6.11
C ALA A 109 -5.47 15.00 -7.53
N ASN A 110 -6.79 15.12 -7.63
CA ASN A 110 -7.58 15.12 -8.86
C ASN A 110 -7.60 13.79 -9.65
N LEU A 111 -6.89 12.77 -9.20
CA LEU A 111 -6.88 11.47 -9.85
C LEU A 111 -7.69 10.43 -9.06
N SER A 112 -7.99 9.33 -9.69
CA SER A 112 -8.77 8.21 -9.13
C SER A 112 -8.34 6.91 -9.78
N ILE A 113 -8.91 5.79 -9.33
CA ILE A 113 -8.69 4.48 -9.92
C ILE A 113 -8.96 4.42 -11.44
N LYS A 114 -9.89 5.24 -11.95
CA LYS A 114 -10.16 5.33 -13.39
C LYS A 114 -8.95 5.89 -14.15
N HIS A 115 -8.31 6.91 -13.58
CA HIS A 115 -7.11 7.54 -14.17
C HIS A 115 -5.89 6.60 -14.07
N GLU A 116 -5.74 5.89 -12.95
CA GLU A 116 -4.71 4.86 -12.78
C GLU A 116 -4.84 3.77 -13.85
N ARG A 117 -6.05 3.23 -14.07
CA ARG A 117 -6.32 2.25 -15.13
C ARG A 117 -6.09 2.81 -16.54
N LEU A 118 -6.34 4.10 -16.73
CA LEU A 118 -6.10 4.77 -18.01
C LEU A 118 -4.60 4.88 -18.28
N LEU A 119 -3.80 5.31 -17.32
CA LEU A 119 -2.35 5.42 -17.41
C LEU A 119 -1.66 4.04 -17.54
N ALA A 120 -2.22 3.01 -16.96
CA ALA A 120 -1.76 1.63 -17.14
C ALA A 120 -1.78 1.17 -18.63
N LYS A 121 -2.70 1.71 -19.45
CA LYS A 121 -2.75 1.43 -20.90
C LYS A 121 -1.53 1.94 -21.68
N ILE A 122 -0.79 2.87 -21.10
CA ILE A 122 0.47 3.39 -21.66
C ILE A 122 1.68 2.97 -20.83
N ASN A 123 1.55 1.85 -20.07
CA ASN A 123 2.58 1.25 -19.23
C ASN A 123 3.10 2.18 -18.11
N ILE A 124 2.18 2.94 -17.49
CA ILE A 124 2.46 3.77 -16.33
C ILE A 124 1.65 3.24 -15.15
N TYR A 125 2.34 2.73 -14.14
CA TYR A 125 1.75 2.06 -12.97
C TYR A 125 2.02 2.80 -11.66
N THR A 126 3.07 3.63 -11.61
CA THR A 126 3.52 4.33 -10.40
C THR A 126 3.51 5.85 -10.58
N VAL A 127 3.49 6.55 -9.45
CA VAL A 127 3.61 8.02 -9.41
C VAL A 127 4.94 8.49 -10.03
N ASP A 128 6.04 7.76 -9.79
CA ASP A 128 7.36 8.15 -10.28
C ASP A 128 7.48 7.99 -11.80
N GLU A 129 6.93 6.92 -12.37
CA GLU A 129 6.83 6.76 -13.82
C GLU A 129 5.98 7.88 -14.44
N PHE A 130 4.86 8.23 -13.79
CA PHE A 130 4.00 9.31 -14.25
C PHE A 130 4.69 10.69 -14.18
N ARG A 131 5.47 10.96 -13.12
CA ARG A 131 6.29 12.16 -12.99
C ARG A 131 7.37 12.25 -14.07
N SER A 132 8.07 11.16 -14.31
CA SER A 132 9.14 11.07 -15.33
C SER A 132 8.61 11.33 -16.73
N LEU A 133 7.45 10.79 -17.09
CA LEU A 133 6.84 11.03 -18.40
C LEU A 133 6.23 12.43 -18.50
N GLY A 134 5.59 12.90 -17.44
CA GLY A 134 4.91 14.19 -17.37
C GLY A 134 3.50 14.19 -18.00
N ALA A 135 2.73 15.23 -17.69
CA ALA A 135 1.30 15.34 -18.05
C ALA A 135 1.07 15.39 -19.56
N THR A 136 1.84 16.20 -20.28
CA THR A 136 1.68 16.40 -21.75
C THR A 136 1.99 15.14 -22.53
N ASN A 137 3.10 14.47 -22.23
CA ASN A 137 3.49 13.23 -22.90
C ASN A 137 2.49 12.09 -22.59
N SER A 138 2.02 12.00 -21.34
CA SER A 138 0.98 11.03 -20.96
C SER A 138 -0.30 11.26 -21.77
N TYR A 139 -0.73 12.50 -21.91
CA TYR A 139 -1.89 12.86 -22.70
C TYR A 139 -1.71 12.47 -24.18
N VAL A 140 -0.57 12.81 -24.78
CA VAL A 140 -0.27 12.49 -26.18
C VAL A 140 -0.21 10.98 -26.42
N ARG A 141 0.44 10.21 -25.52
CA ARG A 141 0.46 8.74 -25.63
C ARG A 141 -0.93 8.13 -25.59
N LEU A 142 -1.81 8.63 -24.72
CA LEU A 142 -3.21 8.17 -24.67
C LEU A 142 -3.97 8.51 -25.95
N LYS A 143 -3.77 9.70 -26.51
CA LYS A 143 -4.34 10.09 -27.81
C LYS A 143 -3.83 9.21 -28.96
N LYS A 144 -2.55 8.86 -28.94
CA LYS A 144 -1.93 7.97 -29.95
C LYS A 144 -2.54 6.57 -29.94
N LEU A 145 -2.99 6.10 -28.79
CA LEU A 145 -3.74 4.85 -28.66
C LEU A 145 -5.23 4.97 -29.07
N GLY A 146 -5.66 6.12 -29.59
CA GLY A 146 -7.05 6.35 -29.98
C GLY A 146 -8.02 6.52 -28.81
N ILE A 147 -7.51 6.72 -27.59
CA ILE A 147 -8.38 6.82 -26.41
C ILE A 147 -9.07 8.20 -26.40
N PRO A 148 -10.42 8.25 -26.29
CA PRO A 148 -11.18 9.49 -26.28
C PRO A 148 -11.00 10.20 -24.93
N ILE A 149 -10.04 11.11 -24.85
CA ILE A 149 -9.82 11.99 -23.69
C ILE A 149 -9.96 13.45 -24.12
N ASN A 150 -10.52 14.26 -23.21
CA ASN A 150 -10.70 15.70 -23.39
C ASN A 150 -9.53 16.49 -22.78
N ILE A 151 -9.51 17.79 -22.98
CA ILE A 151 -8.47 18.68 -22.45
C ILE A 151 -8.45 18.73 -20.91
N ASP A 152 -9.58 18.53 -20.24
CA ASP A 152 -9.66 18.50 -18.78
C ASP A 152 -8.78 17.40 -18.19
N MET A 153 -8.57 16.30 -18.90
CA MET A 153 -7.64 15.25 -18.51
C MET A 153 -6.21 15.79 -18.41
N LEU A 154 -5.78 16.63 -19.34
CA LEU A 154 -4.46 17.26 -19.29
C LEU A 154 -4.34 18.16 -18.05
N TRP A 155 -5.40 18.94 -17.75
CA TRP A 155 -5.42 19.80 -16.58
C TRP A 155 -5.32 18.99 -15.27
N ARG A 156 -6.08 17.89 -15.16
CA ARG A 156 -6.02 16.98 -14.02
C ARG A 156 -4.64 16.37 -13.84
N PHE A 157 -4.02 15.90 -14.91
CA PHE A 157 -2.67 15.35 -14.89
C PHE A 157 -1.64 16.38 -14.44
N ALA A 158 -1.68 17.58 -15.02
CA ALA A 158 -0.74 18.63 -14.66
C ALA A 158 -0.92 19.10 -13.22
N ALA A 159 -2.14 19.26 -12.75
CA ALA A 159 -2.44 19.63 -11.37
C ALA A 159 -2.00 18.55 -10.38
N ALA A 160 -2.25 17.28 -10.71
CA ALA A 160 -1.83 16.14 -9.89
C ALA A 160 -0.31 16.10 -9.70
N LEU A 161 0.47 16.28 -10.77
CA LEU A 161 1.94 16.30 -10.71
C LEU A 161 2.49 17.49 -9.93
N LYS A 162 1.74 18.60 -9.85
CA LYS A 162 2.07 19.78 -9.05
C LYS A 162 1.51 19.71 -7.61
N ASN A 163 0.86 18.58 -7.26
CA ASN A 163 0.22 18.38 -5.97
C ASN A 163 -0.74 19.53 -5.58
N LYS A 164 -1.54 19.99 -6.53
CA LYS A 164 -2.54 21.04 -6.31
C LYS A 164 -3.89 20.69 -6.92
N HIS A 165 -4.96 21.30 -6.45
CA HIS A 165 -6.28 21.07 -7.02
C HIS A 165 -6.37 21.65 -8.44
N VAL A 166 -7.11 21.00 -9.33
CA VAL A 166 -7.21 21.40 -10.75
C VAL A 166 -7.72 22.84 -10.93
N HIS A 167 -8.60 23.31 -10.03
CA HIS A 167 -9.11 24.69 -10.07
C HIS A 167 -8.05 25.75 -9.70
N LEU A 168 -6.93 25.34 -9.14
CA LEU A 168 -5.80 26.24 -8.82
C LEU A 168 -4.79 26.37 -9.98
N LEU A 169 -5.03 25.71 -11.11
CA LEU A 169 -4.25 25.96 -12.33
C LEU A 169 -4.60 27.33 -12.89
N THR A 170 -3.58 28.18 -12.98
CA THR A 170 -3.75 29.52 -13.57
C THR A 170 -3.95 29.44 -15.09
N GLU A 171 -4.58 30.44 -15.66
CA GLU A 171 -4.76 30.52 -17.12
C GLU A 171 -3.43 30.53 -17.89
N LYS A 172 -2.39 31.13 -17.31
CA LYS A 172 -1.03 31.10 -17.86
C LYS A 172 -0.48 29.66 -17.92
N GLU A 173 -0.67 28.87 -16.84
CA GLU A 173 -0.23 27.46 -16.81
C GLU A 173 -1.01 26.61 -17.81
N LYS A 174 -2.33 26.80 -17.90
CA LYS A 174 -3.18 26.11 -18.88
C LYS A 174 -2.76 26.44 -20.30
N HIS A 175 -2.48 27.72 -20.58
CA HIS A 175 -2.02 28.16 -21.90
C HIS A 175 -0.69 27.53 -22.27
N THR A 176 0.29 27.53 -21.38
CA THR A 176 1.59 26.88 -21.60
C THR A 176 1.45 25.39 -21.90
N LEU A 177 0.62 24.68 -21.11
CA LEU A 177 0.33 23.26 -21.34
C LEU A 177 -0.38 23.01 -22.67
N PHE A 178 -1.31 23.89 -23.04
CA PHE A 178 -2.06 23.80 -24.28
C PHE A 178 -1.17 23.97 -25.51
N VAL A 179 -0.28 24.96 -25.50
CA VAL A 179 0.70 25.15 -26.57
C VAL A 179 1.58 23.90 -26.69
N ARG A 180 2.19 23.48 -25.58
CA ARG A 180 3.10 22.34 -25.56
C ARG A 180 2.43 21.02 -25.99
N VAL A 181 1.18 20.75 -25.58
CA VAL A 181 0.49 19.53 -25.98
C VAL A 181 0.18 19.54 -27.48
N ASN A 182 -0.19 20.70 -28.05
CA ASN A 182 -0.46 20.83 -29.48
C ASN A 182 0.79 20.66 -30.35
N GLU A 183 1.95 21.17 -29.91
CA GLU A 183 3.25 20.91 -30.54
C GLU A 183 3.57 19.41 -30.55
N LEU A 184 3.38 18.74 -29.42
CA LEU A 184 3.61 17.30 -29.29
C LEU A 184 2.62 16.45 -30.11
N LEU A 185 1.36 16.86 -30.18
CA LEU A 185 0.35 16.18 -31.02
C LEU A 185 0.76 16.27 -32.50
N GLU A 186 1.12 17.46 -32.97
CA GLU A 186 1.57 17.68 -34.35
C GLU A 186 2.82 16.87 -34.68
N ALA A 187 3.83 16.90 -33.81
CA ALA A 187 5.05 16.10 -33.95
C ALA A 187 4.81 14.58 -34.00
N ASN A 188 3.67 14.12 -33.44
CA ASN A 188 3.25 12.72 -33.51
C ASN A 188 2.20 12.43 -34.61
N GLY A 189 1.96 13.36 -35.53
CA GLY A 189 0.99 13.19 -36.62
C GLY A 189 -0.47 13.17 -36.15
N LEU A 190 -0.75 13.74 -34.99
CA LEU A 190 -2.09 13.79 -34.41
C LEU A 190 -2.72 15.17 -34.59
N ARG A 191 -4.06 15.20 -34.66
CA ARG A 191 -4.81 16.44 -34.80
C ARG A 191 -4.70 17.32 -33.55
N LYS A 192 -4.39 18.60 -33.72
CA LYS A 192 -4.38 19.61 -32.67
C LYS A 192 -5.75 19.72 -31.97
N ILE A 193 -5.71 20.05 -30.70
CA ILE A 193 -6.91 20.32 -29.92
C ILE A 193 -7.34 21.76 -30.23
N LYS A 194 -8.62 21.94 -30.48
CA LYS A 194 -9.23 23.29 -30.56
C LYS A 194 -9.56 23.77 -29.14
N ARG A 195 -9.36 25.04 -28.90
CA ARG A 195 -9.74 25.69 -27.62
C ARG A 195 -11.25 25.91 -27.58
#